data_e96e755789786480a119b374e5b4b674
#
_entry.id   e96e755789786480a119b374e5b4b674
#
_cell.length_a   1.000
_cell.length_b   1.000
_cell.length_c   1.000
_cell.angle_alpha   90.00
_cell.angle_beta   90.00
_cell.angle_gamma   90.00
#
_symmetry.space_group_name_H-M   'P 1'
#
loop_
_entity.id
_entity.type
_entity.pdbx_description
1 polymer ?
#
loop_
_entity_poly.entity_id
_entity_poly.type
_entity_poly.pdbx_seq_one_letter_code
_entity_poly.pdbx_strand_id
1 'polypeptide(L)'
;MNKHFEDTRYYLKRAGETAKKGISEELEPVRERVDDLIGEEEEPEPGRVEQLREDLSDIQQRAEGEAKEAIGEARERLESIRSTPKQ
;
A
#
# COMPACT_ATOMS: atom_id res chain seq x y z
N MET A 1 -1.17 -0.79 17.07
CA MET A 1 -1.38 -0.31 15.70
C MET A 1 -0.06 -0.22 14.97
N ASN A 2 -0.04 -0.64 13.74
CA ASN A 2 1.20 -0.72 12.99
C ASN A 2 1.45 0.57 12.22
N LYS A 3 2.52 1.27 12.59
CA LYS A 3 2.83 2.55 11.98
C LYS A 3 3.11 2.43 10.49
N HIS A 4 3.68 1.32 10.06
CA HIS A 4 3.97 1.12 8.65
C HIS A 4 2.69 1.10 7.81
N PHE A 5 1.61 0.53 8.35
CA PHE A 5 0.34 0.55 7.65
C PHE A 5 -0.22 1.96 7.55
N GLU A 6 -0.03 2.76 8.59
CA GLU A 6 -0.48 4.15 8.53
C GLU A 6 0.30 4.93 7.48
N ASP A 7 1.60 4.70 7.40
CA ASP A 7 2.40 5.32 6.36
C ASP A 7 1.96 4.87 4.98
N THR A 8 1.72 3.58 4.83
CA THR A 8 1.25 3.04 3.57
C THR A 8 -0.05 3.70 3.15
N ARG A 9 -0.98 3.83 4.09
CA ARG A 9 -2.26 4.46 3.82
C ARG A 9 -2.08 5.91 3.36
N TYR A 10 -1.18 6.62 4.01
CA TYR A 10 -0.91 8.00 3.63
C TYR A 10 -0.45 8.10 2.18
N TYR A 11 0.49 7.26 1.81
CA TYR A 11 1.02 7.32 0.45
C TYR A 11 0.00 6.85 -0.57
N LEU A 12 -0.83 5.89 -0.22
CA LEU A 12 -1.89 5.46 -1.13
C LEU A 12 -2.92 6.56 -1.35
N LYS A 13 -3.26 7.29 -0.30
CA LYS A 13 -4.16 8.42 -0.45
C LYS A 13 -3.55 9.46 -1.37
N ARG A 14 -2.27 9.76 -1.17
CA ARG A 14 -1.60 10.73 -2.00
C ARG A 14 -1.55 10.27 -3.46
N ALA A 15 -1.29 9.00 -3.66
CA ALA A 15 -1.27 8.46 -5.02
C ALA A 15 -2.64 8.60 -5.67
N GLY A 16 -3.69 8.32 -4.93
CA GLY A 16 -5.03 8.44 -5.48
C GLY A 16 -5.38 9.87 -5.86
N GLU A 17 -4.86 10.83 -5.10
CA GLU A 17 -5.14 12.23 -5.38
C GLU A 17 -4.38 12.77 -6.59
N THR A 18 -3.22 12.17 -6.88
CA THR A 18 -2.38 12.66 -7.98
C THR A 18 -2.46 11.79 -9.22
N ALA A 19 -3.13 10.65 -9.14
CA ALA A 19 -3.20 9.71 -10.25
C ALA A 19 -4.33 10.08 -11.20
N LYS A 20 -4.21 9.57 -12.43
CA LYS A 20 -5.33 9.65 -13.35
C LYS A 20 -6.48 8.81 -12.83
N LYS A 21 -7.67 9.10 -13.34
CA LYS A 21 -8.88 8.48 -12.81
C LYS A 21 -8.81 6.96 -12.80
N GLY A 22 -8.32 6.36 -13.89
CA GLY A 22 -8.25 4.91 -13.94
C GLY A 22 -7.37 4.31 -12.85
N ILE A 23 -6.22 4.94 -12.63
CA ILE A 23 -5.31 4.47 -11.57
C ILE A 23 -5.91 4.71 -10.20
N SER A 24 -6.54 5.87 -10.03
CA SER A 24 -7.16 6.18 -8.74
C SER A 24 -8.24 5.16 -8.39
N GLU A 25 -9.02 4.74 -9.38
CA GLU A 25 -10.06 3.74 -9.15
C GLU A 25 -9.46 2.39 -8.78
N GLU A 26 -8.35 2.03 -9.38
CA GLU A 26 -7.70 0.77 -9.03
C GLU A 26 -7.09 0.80 -7.63
N LEU A 27 -6.72 1.98 -7.16
CA LEU A 27 -6.14 2.10 -5.83
C LEU A 27 -7.18 2.01 -4.72
N GLU A 28 -8.45 2.27 -5.02
CA GLU A 28 -9.47 2.28 -3.98
C GLU A 28 -9.58 0.96 -3.22
N PRO A 29 -9.71 -0.19 -3.90
CA PRO A 29 -9.80 -1.44 -3.15
C PRO A 29 -8.54 -1.74 -2.35
N VAL A 30 -7.38 -1.31 -2.83
CA VAL A 30 -6.15 -1.51 -2.09
C VAL A 30 -6.15 -0.66 -0.82
N ARG A 31 -6.61 0.58 -0.92
CA ARG A 31 -6.73 1.43 0.26
C ARG A 31 -7.66 0.83 1.30
N GLU A 32 -8.77 0.27 0.85
CA GLU A 32 -9.71 -0.33 1.78
C GLU A 32 -9.09 -1.52 2.51
N ARG A 33 -8.30 -2.31 1.80
CA ARG A 33 -7.62 -3.43 2.46
C ARG A 33 -6.62 -2.95 3.49
N VAL A 34 -5.90 -1.88 3.18
CA VAL A 34 -4.96 -1.33 4.13
C VAL A 34 -5.68 -0.76 5.34
N ASP A 35 -6.81 -0.09 5.12
CA ASP A 35 -7.61 0.42 6.23
C ASP A 35 -8.06 -0.71 7.15
N ASP A 36 -8.48 -1.82 6.56
CA ASP A 36 -8.88 -2.98 7.34
C ASP A 36 -7.73 -3.50 8.20
N LEU A 37 -6.54 -3.54 7.63
CA LEU A 37 -5.38 -4.02 8.36
C LEU A 37 -5.00 -3.09 9.50
N ILE A 38 -5.16 -1.79 9.30
CA ILE A 38 -4.86 -0.83 10.35
C ILE A 38 -5.79 -1.04 11.54
N GLY A 39 -7.03 -1.40 11.27
CA GLY A 39 -8.00 -1.62 12.33
C GLY A 39 -7.82 -2.92 13.10
N GLU A 40 -7.02 -3.84 12.62
CA GLU A 40 -6.81 -5.12 13.29
C GLU A 40 -5.75 -4.98 14.37
N GLU A 41 -6.00 -5.64 15.49
CA GLU A 41 -5.04 -5.61 16.58
C GLU A 41 -3.91 -6.61 16.38
N GLU A 42 -4.18 -7.70 15.68
CA GLU A 42 -3.18 -8.72 15.42
C GLU A 42 -2.47 -8.46 14.12
N GLU A 43 -1.26 -8.96 14.03
CA GLU A 43 -0.52 -8.82 12.80
C GLU A 43 -1.21 -9.60 11.68
N PRO A 44 -1.26 -9.02 10.49
CA PRO A 44 -1.88 -9.71 9.36
C PRO A 44 -1.02 -10.88 8.92
N GLU A 45 -1.65 -11.82 8.26
CA GLU A 45 -0.93 -12.94 7.68
C GLU A 45 0.02 -12.44 6.60
N PRO A 46 1.20 -13.06 6.49
CA PRO A 46 2.17 -12.61 5.48
C PRO A 46 1.60 -12.62 4.06
N GLY A 47 0.73 -13.56 3.77
CA GLY A 47 0.15 -13.64 2.42
C GLY A 47 -0.68 -12.44 2.05
N ARG A 48 -1.38 -11.85 3.03
CA ARG A 48 -2.18 -10.67 2.76
C ARG A 48 -1.32 -9.46 2.44
N VAL A 49 -0.23 -9.30 3.17
CA VAL A 49 0.69 -8.20 2.90
C VAL A 49 1.35 -8.38 1.54
N GLU A 50 1.73 -9.60 1.24
CA GLU A 50 2.36 -9.88 -0.05
C GLU A 50 1.41 -9.61 -1.20
N GLN A 51 0.14 -9.96 -1.04
CA GLN A 51 -0.86 -9.68 -2.07
C GLN A 51 -0.99 -8.19 -2.31
N LEU A 52 -0.98 -7.41 -1.25
CA LEU A 52 -1.03 -5.96 -1.39
C LEU A 52 0.18 -5.43 -2.14
N ARG A 53 1.35 -5.97 -1.84
CA ARG A 53 2.57 -5.55 -2.54
C ARG A 53 2.49 -5.85 -4.02
N GLU A 54 1.96 -7.02 -4.37
CA GLU A 54 1.84 -7.39 -5.77
C GLU A 54 0.85 -6.49 -6.49
N ASP A 55 -0.29 -6.22 -5.84
CA ASP A 55 -1.27 -5.34 -6.43
C ASP A 55 -0.69 -3.96 -6.67
N LEU A 56 0.04 -3.44 -5.69
CA LEU A 56 0.66 -2.13 -5.84
C LEU A 56 1.73 -2.12 -6.91
N SER A 57 2.46 -3.22 -7.05
CA SER A 57 3.47 -3.31 -8.10
C SER A 57 2.83 -3.20 -9.49
N ASP A 58 1.73 -3.90 -9.68
CA ASP A 58 1.02 -3.85 -10.96
C ASP A 58 0.53 -2.45 -11.26
N ILE A 59 -0.08 -1.82 -10.26
CA ILE A 59 -0.61 -0.48 -10.45
C ILE A 59 0.51 0.51 -10.69
N GLN A 60 1.61 0.34 -9.97
CA GLN A 60 2.76 1.24 -10.13
C GLN A 60 3.31 1.21 -11.54
N GLN A 61 3.33 0.04 -12.16
CA GLN A 61 3.84 -0.06 -13.52
C GLN A 61 3.01 0.74 -14.51
N ARG A 62 1.74 0.94 -14.21
CA ARG A 62 0.85 1.69 -15.09
C ARG A 62 0.72 3.16 -14.68
N ALA A 63 1.17 3.51 -13.49
CA ALA A 63 1.09 4.88 -13.00
C ALA A 63 2.24 5.71 -13.52
N GLU A 64 2.09 7.03 -13.45
CA GLU A 64 3.11 7.97 -13.90
C GLU A 64 3.21 9.12 -12.92
N GLY A 65 4.37 9.77 -12.93
CA GLY A 65 4.57 10.98 -12.16
C GLY A 65 4.51 10.74 -10.65
N GLU A 66 3.91 11.70 -9.96
CA GLU A 66 3.85 11.62 -8.49
C GLU A 66 3.11 10.39 -8.00
N ALA A 67 2.08 9.97 -8.74
CA ALA A 67 1.33 8.79 -8.33
C ALA A 67 2.24 7.57 -8.32
N LYS A 68 3.09 7.43 -9.33
CA LYS A 68 4.01 6.31 -9.38
C LYS A 68 4.97 6.32 -8.19
N GLU A 69 5.47 7.49 -7.85
CA GLU A 69 6.39 7.61 -6.72
C GLU A 69 5.70 7.30 -5.41
N ALA A 70 4.47 7.79 -5.25
CA ALA A 70 3.73 7.54 -4.02
C ALA A 70 3.42 6.05 -3.85
N ILE A 71 3.06 5.38 -4.94
CA ILE A 71 2.80 3.95 -4.88
C ILE A 71 4.08 3.20 -4.51
N GLY A 72 5.21 3.64 -5.06
CA GLY A 72 6.50 3.05 -4.71
C GLY A 72 6.81 3.18 -3.24
N GLU A 73 6.53 4.34 -2.65
CA GLU A 73 6.74 4.53 -1.22
C GLU A 73 5.82 3.62 -0.41
N ALA A 74 4.57 3.49 -0.84
CA ALA A 74 3.64 2.60 -0.14
C ALA A 74 4.16 1.16 -0.16
N ARG A 75 4.67 0.72 -1.32
CA ARG A 75 5.23 -0.62 -1.42
C ARG A 75 6.41 -0.80 -0.49
N GLU A 76 7.26 0.20 -0.38
CA GLU A 76 8.42 0.10 0.50
C GLU A 76 8.01 -0.02 1.96
N ARG A 77 6.96 0.68 2.34
CA ARG A 77 6.47 0.57 3.71
C ARG A 77 5.93 -0.83 3.99
N LEU A 78 5.21 -1.41 3.03
CA LEU A 78 4.74 -2.77 3.18
C LEU A 78 5.89 -3.76 3.21
N GLU A 79 6.90 -3.52 2.41
CA GLU A 79 8.07 -4.38 2.39
C GLU A 79 8.80 -4.34 3.73
N SER A 80 8.86 -3.18 4.36
CA SER A 80 9.48 -3.05 5.66
C SER A 80 8.75 -3.89 6.70
N ILE A 81 7.43 -3.95 6.62
CA ILE A 81 6.66 -4.79 7.54
C ILE A 81 7.06 -6.23 7.37
N ARG A 82 7.12 -6.67 6.11
CA ARG A 82 7.40 -8.07 5.83
C ARG A 82 8.81 -8.46 6.22
N SER A 83 9.77 -7.56 6.01
CA SER A 83 11.16 -7.90 6.24
C SER A 83 11.63 -7.61 7.64
N THR A 84 10.74 -7.18 8.53
CA THR A 84 11.13 -6.97 9.92
C THR A 84 11.64 -8.29 10.49
N PRO A 85 12.85 -8.28 11.02
CA PRO A 85 13.41 -9.53 11.53
C PRO A 85 12.64 -10.04 12.73
N LYS A 86 12.58 -11.33 12.81
CA LYS A 86 11.93 -11.99 13.93
C LYS A 86 12.99 -12.54 14.84
N GLN A 87 13.68 -11.75 15.47
CA GLN A 87 14.76 -12.21 16.34
C GLN A 87 14.30 -12.55 17.74
#